data_ef06b4a6097bc99f8a9d3cb7842680f3
#
_entry.id   ef06b4a6097bc99f8a9d3cb7842680f3
#
_cell.length_a   1.000
_cell.length_b   1.000
_cell.length_c   1.000
_cell.angle_alpha   90.00
_cell.angle_beta   90.00
_cell.angle_gamma   90.00
#
_symmetry.space_group_name_H-M   'P 1'
#
loop_
_entity.id
_entity.type
_entity.pdbx_description
1 polymer ?
#
loop_
_entity_poly.entity_id
_entity_poly.type
_entity_poly.pdbx_seq_one_letter_code
_entity_poly.pdbx_strand_id
1 'polypeptide(L)'
;MTSQRLIQEAKNFLRSGTPIPEEAVRPEILRSWKRCWGSHVPMEHGNKEILPLDAVEERIARRNSLCQVAFPYLDGLYDFIRGSEFLLLFSDEEGYILYARGDEDISRTARENGLVKGACRSESRLGTNGIGTVLVDRKSVV
;
A
#
# COMPACT_ATOMS: atom_id res chain seq x y z
N MET A 1 6.11 -4.25 23.11
CA MET A 1 4.78 -3.59 23.05
C MET A 1 3.86 -4.46 22.24
N THR A 2 2.63 -4.71 22.69
CA THR A 2 1.67 -5.52 21.93
C THR A 2 1.15 -4.72 20.72
N SER A 3 0.90 -5.40 19.60
CA SER A 3 0.37 -4.77 18.36
C SER A 3 -0.89 -3.93 18.60
N GLN A 4 -1.77 -4.37 19.50
CA GLN A 4 -2.98 -3.63 19.86
C GLN A 4 -2.71 -2.28 20.53
N ARG A 5 -1.70 -2.20 21.38
CA ARG A 5 -1.30 -0.95 22.04
C ARG A 5 -0.74 0.05 21.02
N LEU A 6 0.09 -0.40 20.10
CA LEU A 6 0.61 0.44 19.01
C LEU A 6 -0.51 1.00 18.14
N ILE A 7 -1.50 0.18 17.78
CA ILE A 7 -2.66 0.61 17.00
C ILE A 7 -3.46 1.68 17.77
N GLN A 8 -3.64 1.51 19.09
CA GLN A 8 -4.36 2.49 19.89
C GLN A 8 -3.58 3.81 20.04
N GLU A 9 -2.27 3.74 20.23
CA GLU A 9 -1.41 4.93 20.26
C GLU A 9 -1.40 5.67 18.92
N ALA A 10 -1.36 4.94 17.80
CA ALA A 10 -1.50 5.50 16.47
C ALA A 10 -2.84 6.23 16.28
N LYS A 11 -3.94 5.61 16.70
CA LYS A 11 -5.27 6.21 16.64
C LYS A 11 -5.35 7.49 17.49
N ASN A 12 -4.77 7.48 18.67
CA ASN A 12 -4.73 8.65 19.55
C ASN A 12 -3.91 9.78 18.93
N PHE A 13 -2.73 9.47 18.38
CA PHE A 13 -1.91 10.45 17.68
C PHE A 13 -2.66 11.08 16.50
N LEU A 14 -3.28 10.26 15.64
CA LEU A 14 -3.99 10.72 14.47
C LEU A 14 -5.29 11.50 14.81
N ARG A 15 -5.89 11.26 15.98
CA ARG A 15 -7.09 11.98 16.43
C ARG A 15 -6.77 13.30 17.14
N SER A 16 -5.75 13.33 17.96
CA SER A 16 -5.47 14.42 18.90
C SER A 16 -4.08 15.01 18.79
N GLY A 17 -3.21 14.45 17.94
CA GLY A 17 -1.79 14.85 17.85
C GLY A 17 -0.97 14.49 19.09
N THR A 18 -1.46 13.59 19.96
CA THR A 18 -0.75 13.17 21.18
C THR A 18 0.60 12.57 20.81
N PRO A 19 1.73 13.06 21.35
CA PRO A 19 3.05 12.56 21.02
C PRO A 19 3.18 11.05 21.28
N ILE A 20 3.79 10.33 20.35
CA ILE A 20 4.14 8.92 20.50
C ILE A 20 5.63 8.84 20.84
N PRO A 21 6.05 7.99 21.79
CA PRO A 21 7.45 7.74 22.03
C PRO A 21 8.13 7.25 20.73
N GLU A 22 9.16 7.94 20.28
CA GLU A 22 9.85 7.63 19.02
C GLU A 22 10.45 6.22 19.00
N GLU A 23 10.78 5.69 20.17
CA GLU A 23 11.30 4.33 20.36
C GLU A 23 10.25 3.23 20.17
N ALA A 24 8.96 3.59 20.22
CA ALA A 24 7.85 2.64 20.13
C ALA A 24 7.46 2.27 18.70
N VAL A 25 7.85 3.08 17.73
CA VAL A 25 7.42 2.95 16.32
C VAL A 25 8.61 3.18 15.39
N ARG A 26 8.71 2.40 14.32
CA ARG A 26 9.77 2.61 13.33
C ARG A 26 9.72 4.05 12.77
N PRO A 27 10.87 4.69 12.56
CA PRO A 27 10.93 6.09 12.11
C PRO A 27 10.14 6.37 10.84
N GLU A 28 10.10 5.42 9.88
CA GLU A 28 9.35 5.55 8.64
C GLU A 28 7.85 5.66 8.89
N ILE A 29 7.34 4.81 9.78
CA ILE A 29 5.92 4.78 10.15
C ILE A 29 5.55 6.06 10.90
N LEU A 30 6.39 6.50 11.84
CA LEU A 30 6.14 7.73 12.58
C LEU A 30 6.12 8.96 11.65
N ARG A 31 7.05 9.04 10.70
CA ARG A 31 7.04 10.10 9.68
C ARG A 31 5.77 10.07 8.84
N SER A 32 5.34 8.89 8.43
CA SER A 32 4.10 8.70 7.68
C SER A 32 2.89 9.17 8.49
N TRP A 33 2.78 8.79 9.76
CA TRP A 33 1.70 9.26 10.63
C TRP A 33 1.66 10.78 10.77
N LYS A 34 2.82 11.42 10.97
CA LYS A 34 2.93 12.89 11.04
C LYS A 34 2.44 13.56 9.74
N ARG A 35 2.79 13.00 8.57
CA ARG A 35 2.31 13.50 7.27
C ARG A 35 0.80 13.33 7.13
N CYS A 36 0.29 12.13 7.43
CA CYS A 36 -1.14 11.83 7.34
C CYS A 36 -1.97 12.74 8.26
N TRP A 37 -1.48 12.97 9.47
CA TRP A 37 -2.13 13.88 10.40
C TRP A 37 -2.13 15.32 9.90
N GLY A 38 -1.00 15.83 9.43
CA GLY A 38 -0.88 17.18 8.87
C GLY A 38 -1.74 17.39 7.61
N SER A 39 -1.97 16.32 6.84
CA SER A 39 -2.79 16.36 5.63
C SER A 39 -4.26 16.00 5.86
N HIS A 40 -4.67 15.77 7.12
CA HIS A 40 -6.05 15.42 7.50
C HIS A 40 -6.57 14.17 6.77
N VAL A 41 -5.71 13.19 6.53
CA VAL A 41 -6.12 11.93 5.89
C VAL A 41 -7.12 11.19 6.79
N PRO A 42 -8.31 10.82 6.29
CA PRO A 42 -9.31 10.12 7.10
C PRO A 42 -8.79 8.78 7.59
N MET A 43 -8.95 8.50 8.91
CA MET A 43 -8.54 7.22 9.50
C MET A 43 -9.44 6.04 9.13
N GLU A 44 -10.71 6.35 8.92
CA GLU A 44 -11.76 5.39 8.59
C GLU A 44 -12.33 5.82 7.24
N HIS A 45 -12.31 4.95 6.25
CA HIS A 45 -12.84 5.24 4.92
C HIS A 45 -11.99 6.19 4.06
N GLY A 46 -10.68 5.99 4.01
CA GLY A 46 -9.85 6.63 2.99
C GLY A 46 -10.47 6.45 1.59
N ASN A 47 -10.25 7.40 0.69
CA ASN A 47 -10.82 7.36 -0.66
C ASN A 47 -10.36 6.07 -1.39
N LYS A 48 -11.25 5.08 -1.46
CA LYS A 48 -11.03 3.79 -2.12
C LYS A 48 -11.27 3.93 -3.62
N GLU A 49 -10.55 4.82 -4.26
CA GLU A 49 -10.60 4.95 -5.70
C GLU A 49 -10.05 3.68 -6.36
N ILE A 50 -10.84 3.11 -7.25
CA ILE A 50 -10.45 2.01 -8.13
C ILE A 50 -10.69 2.49 -9.56
N LEU A 51 -9.62 2.57 -10.33
CA LEU A 51 -9.70 2.96 -11.73
C LEU A 51 -10.39 1.87 -12.57
N PRO A 52 -11.15 2.27 -13.59
CA PRO A 52 -11.65 1.34 -14.58
C PRO A 52 -10.48 0.73 -15.38
N LEU A 53 -10.74 -0.41 -16.01
CA LEU A 53 -9.69 -1.21 -16.66
C LEU A 53 -8.95 -0.44 -17.76
N ASP A 54 -9.65 0.31 -18.57
CA ASP A 54 -9.09 1.16 -19.64
C ASP A 54 -8.09 2.19 -19.12
N ALA A 55 -8.41 2.84 -18.00
CA ALA A 55 -7.50 3.78 -17.35
C ALA A 55 -6.25 3.10 -16.78
N VAL A 56 -6.37 1.86 -16.31
CA VAL A 56 -5.21 1.06 -15.86
C VAL A 56 -4.35 0.67 -17.04
N GLU A 57 -4.95 0.25 -18.15
CA GLU A 57 -4.24 -0.11 -19.39
C GLU A 57 -3.48 1.09 -19.97
N GLU A 58 -4.07 2.28 -19.92
CA GLU A 58 -3.37 3.52 -20.31
C GLU A 58 -2.15 3.79 -19.44
N ARG A 59 -2.24 3.59 -18.12
CA ARG A 59 -1.12 3.73 -17.19
C ARG A 59 -0.01 2.73 -17.48
N ILE A 60 -0.36 1.49 -17.78
CA ILE A 60 0.58 0.44 -18.19
C ILE A 60 1.25 0.83 -19.52
N ALA A 61 0.49 1.31 -20.49
CA ALA A 61 1.02 1.71 -21.79
C ALA A 61 2.03 2.87 -21.68
N ARG A 62 1.79 3.82 -20.81
CA ARG A 62 2.75 4.92 -20.52
C ARG A 62 4.07 4.42 -19.93
N ARG A 63 4.08 3.24 -19.31
CA ARG A 63 5.24 2.59 -18.66
C ARG A 63 5.59 1.28 -19.35
N ASN A 64 5.27 1.18 -20.63
CA ASN A 64 5.33 -0.08 -21.38
C ASN A 64 6.67 -0.80 -21.23
N SER A 65 7.81 -0.10 -21.40
CA SER A 65 9.14 -0.69 -21.28
C SER A 65 9.39 -1.32 -19.91
N LEU A 66 8.93 -0.68 -18.84
CA LEU A 66 9.07 -1.19 -17.48
C LEU A 66 8.12 -2.37 -17.25
N CYS A 67 6.84 -2.23 -17.62
CA CYS A 67 5.85 -3.26 -17.39
C CYS A 67 6.10 -4.53 -18.20
N GLN A 68 6.60 -4.42 -19.43
CA GLN A 68 6.99 -5.58 -20.26
C GLN A 68 8.11 -6.43 -19.62
N VAL A 69 8.97 -5.81 -18.84
CA VAL A 69 10.01 -6.53 -18.11
C VAL A 69 9.48 -7.01 -16.75
N ALA A 70 8.84 -6.14 -16.00
CA ALA A 70 8.42 -6.43 -14.62
C ALA A 70 7.37 -7.54 -14.53
N PHE A 71 6.34 -7.54 -15.38
CA PHE A 71 5.24 -8.51 -15.26
C PHE A 71 5.68 -9.96 -15.47
N PRO A 72 6.48 -10.32 -16.49
CA PRO A 72 7.01 -11.69 -16.60
C PRO A 72 7.86 -12.12 -15.40
N TYR A 73 8.65 -11.21 -14.81
CA TYR A 73 9.41 -11.50 -13.60
C TYR A 73 8.51 -11.76 -12.40
N LEU A 74 7.44 -10.96 -12.24
CA LEU A 74 6.46 -11.17 -11.17
C LEU A 74 5.69 -12.48 -11.37
N ASP A 75 5.39 -12.86 -12.61
CA ASP A 75 4.80 -14.15 -12.93
C ASP A 75 5.72 -15.32 -12.53
N GLY A 76 6.99 -15.24 -12.88
CA GLY A 76 7.99 -16.23 -12.47
C GLY A 76 8.18 -16.27 -10.95
N LEU A 77 8.19 -15.13 -10.30
CA LEU A 77 8.28 -15.05 -8.83
C LEU A 77 7.05 -15.69 -8.19
N TYR A 78 5.85 -15.42 -8.72
CA TYR A 78 4.63 -16.06 -8.22
C TYR A 78 4.69 -17.59 -8.34
N ASP A 79 5.15 -18.11 -9.47
CA ASP A 79 5.28 -19.56 -9.65
C ASP A 79 6.21 -20.19 -8.60
N PHE A 80 7.24 -19.44 -8.18
CA PHE A 80 8.17 -19.89 -7.15
C PHE A 80 7.55 -19.84 -5.73
N ILE A 81 6.72 -18.83 -5.42
CA ILE A 81 6.13 -18.64 -4.09
C ILE A 81 4.70 -19.16 -3.96
N ARG A 82 4.17 -19.82 -4.97
CA ARG A 82 2.81 -20.40 -4.95
C ARG A 82 2.61 -21.28 -3.70
N GLY A 83 1.48 -21.09 -3.02
CA GLY A 83 1.16 -21.79 -1.76
C GLY A 83 1.80 -21.17 -0.51
N SER A 84 2.46 -20.01 -0.61
CA SER A 84 3.13 -19.34 0.51
C SER A 84 2.29 -18.25 1.19
N GLU A 85 1.04 -18.08 0.79
CA GLU A 85 0.12 -17.06 1.31
C GLU A 85 0.58 -15.60 1.07
N PHE A 86 1.45 -15.37 0.08
CA PHE A 86 1.86 -14.04 -0.33
C PHE A 86 1.00 -13.48 -1.45
N LEU A 87 0.82 -12.17 -1.43
CA LEU A 87 0.27 -11.38 -2.53
C LEU A 87 1.38 -10.54 -3.16
N LEU A 88 1.58 -10.68 -4.46
CA LEU A 88 2.47 -9.83 -5.24
C LEU A 88 1.70 -8.65 -5.79
N LEU A 89 2.21 -7.46 -5.53
CA LEU A 89 1.66 -6.20 -6.03
C LEU A 89 2.76 -5.41 -6.75
N PHE A 90 2.39 -4.76 -7.85
CA PHE A 90 3.22 -3.77 -8.51
C PHE A 90 2.40 -2.51 -8.71
N SER A 91 2.92 -1.38 -8.26
CA SER A 91 2.26 -0.08 -8.39
C SER A 91 3.10 0.90 -9.19
N ASP A 92 2.44 1.91 -9.77
CA ASP A 92 3.12 3.05 -10.33
C ASP A 92 3.56 4.05 -9.26
N GLU A 93 4.22 5.12 -9.69
CA GLU A 93 4.75 6.19 -8.84
C GLU A 93 3.67 7.03 -8.16
N GLU A 94 2.42 6.93 -8.60
CA GLU A 94 1.26 7.58 -7.96
C GLU A 94 0.54 6.66 -6.97
N GLY A 95 0.95 5.40 -6.88
CA GLY A 95 0.39 4.41 -5.96
C GLY A 95 -0.78 3.61 -6.50
N TYR A 96 -1.05 3.66 -7.81
CA TYR A 96 -2.05 2.80 -8.43
C TYR A 96 -1.49 1.40 -8.69
N ILE A 97 -2.22 0.38 -8.25
CA ILE A 97 -1.85 -1.02 -8.47
C ILE A 97 -2.06 -1.37 -9.94
N LEU A 98 -0.98 -1.71 -10.64
CA LEU A 98 -1.00 -2.13 -12.05
C LEU A 98 -0.97 -3.65 -12.21
N TYR A 99 -0.49 -4.37 -11.19
CA TYR A 99 -0.42 -5.82 -11.18
C TYR A 99 -0.70 -6.33 -9.77
N ALA A 100 -1.49 -7.40 -9.67
CA ALA A 100 -1.79 -8.08 -8.42
C ALA A 100 -1.91 -9.58 -8.71
N ARG A 101 -1.17 -10.42 -7.97
CA ARG A 101 -1.22 -11.87 -8.11
C ARG A 101 -0.94 -12.58 -6.79
N GLY A 102 -1.77 -13.55 -6.46
CA GLY A 102 -1.65 -14.43 -5.31
C GLY A 102 -2.49 -15.67 -5.50
N ASP A 103 -2.41 -16.62 -4.58
CA ASP A 103 -3.30 -17.78 -4.54
C ASP A 103 -4.76 -17.33 -4.39
N GLU A 104 -5.73 -18.20 -4.77
CA GLU A 104 -7.14 -17.80 -4.85
C GLU A 104 -7.69 -17.26 -3.53
N ASP A 105 -7.36 -17.89 -2.41
CA ASP A 105 -7.84 -17.42 -1.09
C ASP A 105 -7.24 -16.07 -0.71
N ILE A 106 -5.96 -15.86 -1.01
CA ILE A 106 -5.27 -14.59 -0.79
C ILE A 106 -5.82 -13.51 -1.71
N SER A 107 -6.04 -13.83 -2.98
CA SER A 107 -6.62 -12.91 -3.96
C SER A 107 -8.04 -12.51 -3.59
N ARG A 108 -8.84 -13.41 -3.01
CA ARG A 108 -10.19 -13.10 -2.50
C ARG A 108 -10.12 -12.12 -1.33
N THR A 109 -9.30 -12.40 -0.32
CA THR A 109 -9.08 -11.50 0.82
C THR A 109 -8.53 -10.15 0.37
N ALA A 110 -7.64 -10.14 -0.63
CA ALA A 110 -7.11 -8.92 -1.22
C ALA A 110 -8.23 -8.07 -1.86
N ARG A 111 -9.14 -8.69 -2.62
CA ARG A 111 -10.30 -8.00 -3.20
C ARG A 111 -11.19 -7.37 -2.13
N GLU A 112 -11.49 -8.10 -1.06
CA GLU A 112 -12.29 -7.60 0.06
C GLU A 112 -11.64 -6.39 0.74
N ASN A 113 -10.32 -6.33 0.77
CA ASN A 113 -9.54 -5.23 1.34
C ASN A 113 -9.14 -4.14 0.32
N GLY A 114 -9.64 -4.22 -0.92
CA GLY A 114 -9.36 -3.25 -1.97
C GLY A 114 -7.92 -3.29 -2.49
N LEU A 115 -7.21 -4.40 -2.32
CA LEU A 115 -5.88 -4.63 -2.88
C LEU A 115 -6.00 -5.27 -4.26
N VAL A 116 -6.52 -4.51 -5.20
CA VAL A 116 -6.82 -4.95 -6.57
C VAL A 116 -6.17 -4.05 -7.60
N LYS A 117 -6.01 -4.59 -8.80
CA LYS A 117 -5.56 -3.80 -9.96
C LYS A 117 -6.47 -2.57 -10.14
N GLY A 118 -5.88 -1.40 -10.29
CA GLY A 118 -6.57 -0.11 -10.40
C GLY A 118 -6.80 0.62 -9.08
N ALA A 119 -6.63 -0.03 -7.92
CA ALA A 119 -6.78 0.62 -6.63
C ALA A 119 -5.63 1.60 -6.37
N CYS A 120 -5.95 2.79 -5.88
CA CYS A 120 -4.97 3.77 -5.43
C CYS A 120 -4.59 3.50 -3.97
N ARG A 121 -3.29 3.36 -3.71
CA ARG A 121 -2.70 3.12 -2.38
C ARG A 121 -1.79 4.25 -1.93
N SER A 122 -1.94 5.45 -2.50
CA SER A 122 -1.15 6.61 -2.07
C SER A 122 -1.39 6.94 -0.60
N GLU A 123 -0.34 7.36 0.10
CA GLU A 123 -0.40 7.73 1.52
C GLU A 123 -1.37 8.88 1.77
N SER A 124 -1.42 9.86 0.86
CA SER A 124 -2.32 11.02 0.96
C SER A 124 -3.82 10.67 0.88
N ARG A 125 -4.15 9.50 0.35
CA ARG A 125 -5.55 9.05 0.21
C ARG A 125 -5.96 8.02 1.27
N LEU A 126 -5.07 7.10 1.60
CA LEU A 126 -5.38 5.95 2.45
C LEU A 126 -4.59 5.91 3.75
N GLY A 127 -3.75 6.90 3.99
CA GLY A 127 -2.86 6.91 5.14
C GLY A 127 -1.69 5.94 5.00
N THR A 128 -1.02 5.68 6.10
CA THR A 128 0.15 4.82 6.18
C THR A 128 -0.13 3.41 5.66
N ASN A 129 0.59 2.99 4.65
CA ASN A 129 0.50 1.65 4.08
C ASN A 129 1.80 1.29 3.33
N GLY A 130 2.01 0.00 3.07
CA GLY A 130 3.25 -0.51 2.48
C GLY A 130 3.61 0.10 1.13
N ILE A 131 2.65 0.45 0.30
CA ILE A 131 2.88 1.06 -1.02
C ILE A 131 3.11 2.58 -0.88
N GLY A 132 2.13 3.28 -0.31
CA GLY A 132 2.15 4.75 -0.24
C GLY A 132 3.31 5.30 0.57
N THR A 133 3.65 4.68 1.69
CA THR A 133 4.76 5.11 2.55
C THR A 133 6.12 4.91 1.87
N VAL A 134 6.32 3.78 1.16
CA VAL A 134 7.54 3.53 0.38
C VAL A 134 7.72 4.56 -0.73
N LEU A 135 6.64 4.92 -1.43
CA LEU A 135 6.70 5.91 -2.51
C LEU A 135 7.12 7.29 -2.01
N VAL A 136 6.67 7.69 -0.83
CA VAL A 136 7.04 8.99 -0.24
C VAL A 136 8.45 8.95 0.34
N ASP A 137 8.78 7.95 1.14
CA ASP A 137 10.08 7.85 1.83
C ASP A 137 11.20 7.31 0.91
N ARG A 138 10.85 6.69 -0.21
CA ARG A 138 11.76 6.03 -1.15
C ARG A 138 12.70 5.02 -0.49
N LYS A 139 12.19 4.33 0.53
CA LYS A 139 12.89 3.30 1.30
C LYS A 139 11.99 2.09 1.48
N SER A 140 12.60 0.92 1.51
CA SER A 140 11.89 -0.31 1.85
C SER A 140 11.31 -0.20 3.26
N VAL A 141 10.04 -0.58 3.40
CA VAL A 141 9.37 -0.75 4.70
C VAL A 141 9.19 -2.25 4.91
N VAL A 142 10.11 -2.86 5.64
CA VAL A 142 10.11 -4.31 5.93
C VAL A 142 9.71 -4.54 7.37
#